data_2822d905c7832cfc67db58685017494d
#
_entry.id   2822d905c7832cfc67db58685017494d
#
_cell.length_a   1.000
_cell.length_b   1.000
_cell.length_c   1.000
_cell.angle_alpha   90.00
_cell.angle_beta   90.00
_cell.angle_gamma   90.00
#
_symmetry.space_group_name_H-M   'P 1'
#
loop_
_entity.id
_entity.type
_entity.pdbx_description
1 polymer ?
#
loop_
_entity_poly.entity_id
_entity_poly.type
_entity_poly.pdbx_seq_one_letter_code
_entity_poly.pdbx_strand_id
1 'polypeptide(L)'
;MLTNKKYSEKLLAQNGFVEDEIYYCIQCGQVRPRRWSGTFSDWLNLGQGNAFPKHEDAQKELNYRITKAKLEALNEGYKFTPCELNYYLEINYSPAPYIKIMSSTSKLPNMLYFKSREQARRAIDELGEDYLINKYFGGYK
;
A
#
# COMPACT_ATOMS: atom_id res chain seq x y z
N MET A 1 -31.66 -20.78 -1.19
CA MET A 1 -30.21 -20.90 -1.40
C MET A 1 -29.82 -20.21 -2.70
N LEU A 2 -28.83 -19.35 -2.69
CA LEU A 2 -28.34 -18.72 -3.91
C LEU A 2 -27.61 -19.75 -4.77
N THR A 3 -27.79 -19.70 -6.10
CA THR A 3 -26.97 -20.49 -7.01
C THR A 3 -25.52 -20.04 -6.91
N ASN A 4 -24.57 -20.88 -7.26
CA ASN A 4 -23.14 -20.52 -7.25
C ASN A 4 -22.88 -19.25 -8.06
N LYS A 5 -23.56 -19.08 -9.19
CA LYS A 5 -23.44 -17.89 -10.03
C LYS A 5 -23.89 -16.62 -9.29
N LYS A 6 -25.08 -16.66 -8.66
CA LYS A 6 -25.60 -15.51 -7.89
C LYS A 6 -24.74 -15.16 -6.68
N TYR A 7 -24.18 -16.18 -6.04
CA TYR A 7 -23.25 -15.97 -4.92
C TYR A 7 -22.00 -15.26 -5.39
N SER A 8 -21.43 -15.71 -6.51
CA SER A 8 -20.24 -15.09 -7.09
C SER A 8 -20.49 -13.64 -7.51
N GLU A 9 -21.62 -13.37 -8.20
CA GLU A 9 -22.01 -12.02 -8.59
C GLU A 9 -22.15 -11.09 -7.39
N LYS A 10 -22.77 -11.57 -6.29
CA LYS A 10 -22.92 -10.80 -5.06
C LYS A 10 -21.56 -10.50 -4.41
N LEU A 11 -20.68 -11.49 -4.35
CA LEU A 11 -19.34 -11.33 -3.78
C LEU A 11 -18.51 -10.34 -4.58
N LEU A 12 -18.59 -10.41 -5.91
CA LEU A 12 -17.91 -9.46 -6.79
C LEU A 12 -18.43 -8.03 -6.59
N ALA A 13 -19.76 -7.87 -6.55
CA ALA A 13 -20.37 -6.56 -6.35
C ALA A 13 -19.96 -5.92 -5.02
N GLN A 14 -19.86 -6.71 -3.93
CA GLN A 14 -19.38 -6.25 -2.62
C GLN A 14 -17.95 -5.71 -2.66
N ASN A 15 -17.14 -6.18 -3.60
CA ASN A 15 -15.76 -5.75 -3.80
C ASN A 15 -15.61 -4.75 -4.96
N GLY A 16 -16.72 -4.28 -5.54
CA GLY A 16 -16.70 -3.31 -6.64
C GLY A 16 -16.38 -3.90 -8.00
N PHE A 17 -16.52 -5.22 -8.18
CA PHE A 17 -16.27 -5.90 -9.45
C PHE A 17 -17.56 -6.29 -10.15
N VAL A 18 -17.52 -6.30 -11.47
CA VAL A 18 -18.63 -6.75 -12.34
C VAL A 18 -18.09 -7.77 -13.32
N GLU A 19 -18.80 -8.89 -13.47
CA GLU A 19 -18.46 -9.93 -14.43
C GLU A 19 -18.43 -9.35 -15.85
N ASP A 20 -17.46 -9.79 -16.66
CA ASP A 20 -17.17 -9.31 -18.01
C ASP A 20 -16.66 -7.87 -18.12
N GLU A 21 -16.53 -7.15 -17.01
CA GLU A 21 -15.90 -5.84 -17.00
C GLU A 21 -14.41 -5.92 -16.73
N ILE A 22 -13.70 -4.85 -17.06
CA ILE A 22 -12.27 -4.73 -16.82
C ILE A 22 -12.02 -4.36 -15.38
N TYR A 23 -11.06 -5.06 -14.76
CA TYR A 23 -10.44 -4.69 -13.52
C TYR A 23 -8.93 -4.56 -13.74
N TYR A 24 -8.21 -4.14 -12.72
CA TYR A 24 -6.78 -3.90 -12.80
C TYR A 24 -6.05 -4.76 -11.77
N CYS A 25 -4.91 -5.31 -12.16
CA CYS A 25 -4.04 -6.04 -11.26
C CYS A 25 -2.60 -5.54 -11.39
N ILE A 26 -1.81 -5.78 -10.35
CA ILE A 26 -0.39 -5.47 -10.35
C ILE A 26 0.35 -6.75 -10.73
N GLN A 27 1.09 -6.70 -11.83
CA GLN A 27 1.81 -7.84 -12.36
C GLN A 27 3.16 -7.41 -12.90
N CYS A 28 4.23 -8.06 -12.45
CA CYS A 28 5.60 -7.74 -12.87
C CYS A 28 5.95 -6.24 -12.72
N GLY A 29 5.54 -5.62 -11.62
CA GLY A 29 5.81 -4.22 -11.33
C GLY A 29 5.00 -3.22 -12.17
N GLN A 30 3.90 -3.66 -12.78
CA GLN A 30 3.06 -2.83 -13.62
C GLN A 30 1.58 -3.05 -13.31
N VAL A 31 0.78 -1.99 -13.48
CA VAL A 31 -0.68 -2.09 -13.45
C VAL A 31 -1.14 -2.59 -14.81
N ARG A 32 -1.89 -3.69 -14.83
CA ARG A 32 -2.40 -4.31 -16.06
C ARG A 32 -3.91 -4.47 -16.00
N PRO A 33 -4.62 -4.16 -17.12
CA PRO A 33 -6.05 -4.43 -17.22
C PRO A 33 -6.30 -5.92 -17.44
N ARG A 34 -7.37 -6.44 -16.85
CA ARG A 34 -7.87 -7.79 -17.08
C ARG A 34 -9.39 -7.76 -17.15
N ARG A 35 -9.96 -8.65 -17.91
CA ARG A 35 -11.42 -8.84 -17.91
C ARG A 35 -11.75 -9.92 -16.89
N TRP A 36 -12.72 -9.64 -16.03
CA TRP A 36 -13.18 -10.63 -15.07
C TRP A 36 -13.96 -11.75 -15.80
N SER A 37 -13.42 -12.94 -15.81
CA SER A 37 -14.02 -14.12 -16.44
C SER A 37 -14.28 -15.27 -15.46
N GLY A 38 -14.03 -15.04 -14.18
CA GLY A 38 -14.27 -16.04 -13.13
C GLY A 38 -13.22 -17.14 -13.10
N THR A 39 -12.04 -16.92 -13.68
CA THR A 39 -10.95 -17.89 -13.66
C THR A 39 -10.31 -17.96 -12.27
N PHE A 40 -9.57 -19.03 -12.02
CA PHE A 40 -8.78 -19.17 -10.79
C PHE A 40 -7.84 -17.97 -10.58
N SER A 41 -7.23 -17.47 -11.65
CA SER A 41 -6.36 -16.30 -11.59
C SER A 41 -7.10 -15.04 -11.11
N ASP A 42 -8.33 -14.83 -11.55
CA ASP A 42 -9.15 -13.69 -11.11
C ASP A 42 -9.43 -13.76 -9.61
N TRP A 43 -9.87 -14.93 -9.14
CA TRP A 43 -10.15 -15.14 -7.71
C TRP A 43 -8.89 -15.05 -6.86
N LEU A 44 -7.76 -15.55 -7.37
CA LEU A 44 -6.47 -15.44 -6.70
C LEU A 44 -6.03 -13.99 -6.55
N ASN A 45 -6.16 -13.20 -7.62
CA ASN A 45 -5.84 -11.77 -7.59
C ASN A 45 -6.68 -11.04 -6.53
N LEU A 46 -7.99 -11.31 -6.50
CA LEU A 46 -8.89 -10.70 -5.51
C LEU A 46 -8.50 -11.13 -4.07
N GLY A 47 -8.28 -12.42 -3.86
CA GLY A 47 -7.93 -12.96 -2.54
C GLY A 47 -6.59 -12.47 -2.00
N GLN A 48 -5.65 -12.15 -2.88
CA GLN A 48 -4.33 -11.61 -2.51
C GLN A 48 -4.31 -10.08 -2.40
N GLY A 49 -5.45 -9.41 -2.55
CA GLY A 49 -5.48 -7.94 -2.56
C GLY A 49 -4.81 -7.33 -3.77
N ASN A 50 -4.78 -8.05 -4.89
CA ASN A 50 -4.11 -7.64 -6.13
C ASN A 50 -5.09 -7.37 -7.27
N ALA A 51 -6.37 -7.20 -6.96
CA ALA A 51 -7.40 -6.86 -7.91
C ALA A 51 -8.07 -5.55 -7.50
N PHE A 52 -8.17 -4.61 -8.43
CA PHE A 52 -8.67 -3.26 -8.18
C PHE A 52 -9.71 -2.89 -9.24
N PRO A 53 -10.88 -2.41 -8.84
CA PRO A 53 -11.89 -1.95 -9.81
C PRO A 53 -11.43 -0.77 -10.64
N LYS A 54 -10.55 0.08 -10.09
CA LYS A 54 -10.06 1.30 -10.72
C LYS A 54 -8.57 1.25 -10.94
N HIS A 55 -8.12 1.70 -12.11
CA HIS A 55 -6.70 1.83 -12.43
C HIS A 55 -5.96 2.69 -11.40
N GLU A 56 -6.56 3.79 -10.98
CA GLU A 56 -5.98 4.72 -10.02
C GLU A 56 -5.64 4.05 -8.69
N ASP A 57 -6.53 3.21 -8.17
CA ASP A 57 -6.31 2.50 -6.91
C ASP A 57 -5.19 1.47 -7.05
N ALA A 58 -5.12 0.78 -8.17
CA ALA A 58 -4.02 -0.15 -8.46
C ALA A 58 -2.68 0.59 -8.54
N GLN A 59 -2.65 1.76 -9.16
CA GLN A 59 -1.42 2.56 -9.28
C GLN A 59 -0.97 3.08 -7.91
N LYS A 60 -1.87 3.50 -7.05
CA LYS A 60 -1.56 3.91 -5.68
C LYS A 60 -0.93 2.77 -4.88
N GLU A 61 -1.50 1.59 -4.97
CA GLU A 61 -0.97 0.41 -4.28
C GLU A 61 0.41 0.02 -4.81
N LEU A 62 0.61 0.06 -6.12
CA LEU A 62 1.92 -0.20 -6.72
C LEU A 62 2.96 0.80 -6.23
N ASN A 63 2.63 2.09 -6.22
CA ASN A 63 3.50 3.15 -5.73
C ASN A 63 3.87 2.91 -4.25
N TYR A 64 2.89 2.53 -3.43
CA TYR A 64 3.11 2.22 -2.03
C TYR A 64 4.08 1.03 -1.86
N ARG A 65 3.86 -0.06 -2.59
CA ARG A 65 4.72 -1.25 -2.52
C ARG A 65 6.16 -0.96 -2.92
N ILE A 66 6.35 -0.21 -4.01
CA ILE A 66 7.68 0.18 -4.49
C ILE A 66 8.38 1.07 -3.45
N THR A 67 7.68 2.07 -2.93
CA THR A 67 8.25 3.00 -1.96
C THR A 67 8.57 2.32 -0.64
N LYS A 68 7.69 1.43 -0.18
CA LYS A 68 7.94 0.64 1.03
C LYS A 68 9.21 -0.21 0.88
N ALA A 69 9.41 -0.84 -0.27
CA ALA A 69 10.63 -1.61 -0.53
C ALA A 69 11.88 -0.73 -0.49
N LYS A 70 11.82 0.48 -1.04
CA LYS A 70 12.92 1.45 -0.96
C LYS A 70 13.20 1.87 0.49
N LEU A 71 12.16 2.13 1.28
CA LEU A 71 12.31 2.47 2.70
C LEU A 71 12.90 1.31 3.50
N GLU A 72 12.49 0.08 3.21
CA GLU A 72 13.04 -1.12 3.85
C GLU A 72 14.52 -1.34 3.50
N ALA A 73 14.95 -0.94 2.32
CA ALA A 73 16.36 -0.94 1.97
C ALA A 73 17.13 0.12 2.75
N LEU A 74 16.55 1.30 2.95
CA LEU A 74 17.17 2.42 3.68
C LEU A 74 17.19 2.21 5.21
N ASN A 75 16.24 1.43 5.75
CA ASN A 75 16.27 1.09 7.17
C ASN A 75 17.14 -0.14 7.48
N GLU A 76 17.80 -0.69 6.46
CA GLU A 76 18.71 -1.83 6.58
C GLU A 76 18.06 -3.07 7.20
N GLY A 77 16.74 -3.27 6.94
CA GLY A 77 15.99 -4.39 7.49
C GLY A 77 15.65 -4.29 8.97
N TYR A 78 15.74 -3.10 9.55
CA TYR A 78 15.43 -2.88 10.96
C TYR A 78 13.99 -3.30 11.29
N LYS A 79 13.85 -4.02 12.41
CA LYS A 79 12.56 -4.44 12.96
C LYS A 79 12.30 -3.74 14.30
N PHE A 80 11.00 -3.59 14.61
CA PHE A 80 10.61 -3.04 15.91
C PHE A 80 11.29 -3.79 17.05
N THR A 81 11.94 -3.02 17.94
CA THR A 81 12.62 -3.57 19.12
C THR A 81 11.86 -3.16 20.37
N PRO A 82 11.31 -4.12 21.16
CA PRO A 82 10.58 -3.81 22.39
C PRO A 82 11.45 -3.07 23.41
N CYS A 83 10.82 -2.19 24.18
CA CYS A 83 11.46 -1.41 25.26
C CYS A 83 12.53 -0.41 24.79
N GLU A 84 12.62 -0.17 23.50
CA GLU A 84 13.50 0.85 22.92
C GLU A 84 12.67 1.88 22.15
N LEU A 85 13.26 3.03 21.85
CA LEU A 85 12.66 4.00 20.96
C LEU A 85 12.83 3.52 19.52
N ASN A 86 11.71 3.34 18.83
CA ASN A 86 11.67 3.00 17.43
C ASN A 86 11.08 4.20 16.69
N TYR A 87 11.69 4.58 15.58
CA TYR A 87 11.31 5.78 14.83
C TYR A 87 10.48 5.40 13.63
N TYR A 88 9.51 6.23 13.30
CA TYR A 88 8.65 6.02 12.13
C TYR A 88 8.25 7.36 11.51
N LEU A 89 7.79 7.31 10.28
CA LEU A 89 7.35 8.47 9.54
C LEU A 89 5.85 8.64 9.68
N GLU A 90 5.41 9.86 9.97
CA GLU A 90 4.01 10.22 10.05
C GLU A 90 3.75 11.43 9.15
N ILE A 91 2.66 11.41 8.41
CA ILE A 91 2.24 12.57 7.62
C ILE A 91 1.33 13.47 8.45
N ASN A 92 1.57 14.76 8.36
CA ASN A 92 0.71 15.78 8.94
C ASN A 92 0.22 16.70 7.81
N TYR A 93 -1.06 17.04 7.83
CA TYR A 93 -1.71 17.77 6.73
C TYR A 93 -1.92 19.25 6.98
N SER A 94 -1.58 19.78 8.15
CA SER A 94 -1.85 21.18 8.51
C SER A 94 -0.54 21.93 8.87
N PRO A 95 -0.28 23.12 8.28
CA PRO A 95 -1.08 23.87 7.29
C PRO A 95 -0.95 23.30 5.87
N ALA A 96 0.07 22.53 5.57
CA ALA A 96 0.32 21.85 4.32
C ALA A 96 0.91 20.46 4.63
N PRO A 97 0.84 19.46 3.71
CA PRO A 97 1.39 18.14 3.97
C PRO A 97 2.89 18.20 4.27
N TYR A 98 3.31 17.56 5.35
CA TYR A 98 4.72 17.40 5.68
C TYR A 98 4.91 16.09 6.48
N ILE A 99 6.15 15.59 6.50
CA ILE A 99 6.49 14.36 7.17
C ILE A 99 7.18 14.68 8.50
N LYS A 100 6.66 14.06 9.57
CA LYS A 100 7.27 14.06 10.90
C LYS A 100 7.97 12.75 11.16
N ILE A 101 9.09 12.83 11.87
CA ILE A 101 9.73 11.65 12.44
C ILE A 101 9.23 11.51 13.87
N MET A 102 8.51 10.43 14.12
CA MET A 102 7.95 10.10 15.42
C MET A 102 8.72 8.97 16.05
N SER A 103 8.54 8.78 17.35
CA SER A 103 9.16 7.65 18.07
C SER A 103 8.13 6.99 19.00
N SER A 104 8.30 5.70 19.21
CA SER A 104 7.42 4.93 20.08
C SER A 104 8.16 3.73 20.66
N THR A 105 7.81 3.38 21.91
CA THR A 105 8.20 2.12 22.54
C THR A 105 7.12 1.04 22.33
N SER A 106 5.97 1.41 21.81
CA SER A 106 4.84 0.51 21.51
C SER A 106 4.75 0.27 20.03
N LYS A 107 4.55 -0.99 19.63
CA LYS A 107 4.42 -1.37 18.23
C LYS A 107 3.04 -0.94 17.68
N LEU A 108 3.07 -0.17 16.62
CA LEU A 108 1.87 0.22 15.87
C LEU A 108 1.61 -0.76 14.73
N PRO A 109 0.32 -1.01 14.35
CA PRO A 109 0.01 -1.91 13.25
C PRO A 109 0.59 -1.41 11.91
N ASN A 110 1.15 -2.33 11.14
CA ASN A 110 1.60 -2.08 9.76
C ASN A 110 2.58 -0.91 9.61
N MET A 111 3.35 -0.62 10.65
CA MET A 111 4.30 0.49 10.65
C MET A 111 5.70 0.01 10.28
N LEU A 112 6.37 0.78 9.42
CA LEU A 112 7.78 0.59 9.11
C LEU A 112 8.61 1.43 10.09
N TYR A 113 9.63 0.82 10.72
CA TYR A 113 10.45 1.47 11.74
C TYR A 113 11.87 1.70 11.27
N PHE A 114 12.47 2.73 11.86
CA PHE A 114 13.88 3.09 11.71
C PHE A 114 14.59 2.98 13.05
N LYS A 115 15.86 2.64 13.00
CA LYS A 115 16.70 2.44 14.17
C LYS A 115 17.00 3.75 14.92
N SER A 116 17.07 4.85 14.19
CA SER A 116 17.40 6.17 14.73
C SER A 116 16.67 7.28 13.98
N ARG A 117 16.59 8.46 14.59
CA ARG A 117 16.06 9.65 13.93
C ARG A 117 16.89 10.01 12.71
N GLU A 118 18.19 9.86 12.77
CA GLU A 118 19.12 10.13 11.68
C GLU A 118 18.89 9.20 10.50
N GLN A 119 18.64 7.93 10.75
CA GLN A 119 18.30 6.96 9.69
C GLN A 119 16.98 7.33 9.01
N ALA A 120 15.96 7.69 9.79
CA ALA A 120 14.67 8.16 9.27
C ALA A 120 14.83 9.45 8.45
N ARG A 121 15.60 10.40 8.94
CA ARG A 121 15.88 11.65 8.21
C ARG A 121 16.61 11.40 6.91
N ARG A 122 17.58 10.50 6.92
CA ARG A 122 18.31 10.11 5.70
C ARG A 122 17.38 9.50 4.67
N ALA A 123 16.41 8.68 5.08
CA ALA A 123 15.43 8.10 4.19
C ALA A 123 14.56 9.19 3.52
N ILE A 124 14.13 10.19 4.30
CA ILE A 124 13.37 11.32 3.76
C ILE A 124 14.22 12.11 2.73
N ASP A 125 15.48 12.36 3.07
CA ASP A 125 16.38 13.12 2.20
C ASP A 125 16.72 12.37 0.90
N GLU A 126 16.91 11.05 0.98
CA GLU A 126 17.20 10.19 -0.17
C GLU A 126 16.03 10.11 -1.15
N LEU A 127 14.82 9.89 -0.65
CA LEU A 127 13.65 9.70 -1.50
C LEU A 127 12.94 11.02 -1.83
N GLY A 128 13.06 12.01 -0.96
CA GLY A 128 12.37 13.28 -1.08
C GLY A 128 11.03 13.29 -0.36
N GLU A 129 10.77 14.38 0.38
CA GLU A 129 9.53 14.53 1.14
C GLU A 129 8.29 14.50 0.23
N ASP A 130 8.30 15.25 -0.88
CA ASP A 130 7.20 15.28 -1.82
C ASP A 130 6.94 13.91 -2.46
N TYR A 131 8.00 13.19 -2.78
CA TYR A 131 7.89 11.83 -3.30
C TYR A 131 7.19 10.92 -2.30
N LEU A 132 7.61 10.95 -1.04
CA LEU A 132 7.00 10.14 0.03
C LEU A 132 5.54 10.51 0.27
N ILE A 133 5.22 11.80 0.29
CA ILE A 133 3.85 12.27 0.46
C ILE A 133 2.96 11.71 -0.66
N ASN A 134 3.41 11.78 -1.90
CA ASN A 134 2.62 11.39 -3.07
C ASN A 134 2.59 9.87 -3.29
N LYS A 135 3.69 9.17 -3.04
CA LYS A 135 3.84 7.75 -3.41
C LYS A 135 3.66 6.77 -2.25
N TYR A 136 3.95 7.20 -1.02
CA TYR A 136 3.82 6.36 0.16
C TYR A 136 2.57 6.65 0.95
N PHE A 137 2.28 7.92 1.20
CA PHE A 137 1.11 8.35 1.97
C PHE A 137 -0.14 8.63 1.11
N GLY A 138 -0.08 8.38 -0.19
CA GLY A 138 -1.23 8.47 -1.09
C GLY A 138 -1.59 9.87 -1.57
N GLY A 139 -0.75 10.86 -1.29
CA GLY A 139 -0.94 12.23 -1.73
C GLY A 139 -1.89 13.04 -0.85
N TYR A 140 -2.01 14.32 -1.18
CA TYR A 140 -2.92 15.28 -0.54
C TYR A 140 -4.21 15.38 -1.37
N LYS A 141 -5.32 15.29 -0.69
CA LYS A 141 -6.64 15.49 -1.31
C LYS A 141 -7.25 16.81 -0.84
#